data_599317354287dc64742c18a8b2d361b2
#
_entry.id   599317354287dc64742c18a8b2d361b2
#
_cell.length_a   1.000
_cell.length_b   1.000
_cell.length_c   1.000
_cell.angle_alpha   90.00
_cell.angle_beta   90.00
_cell.angle_gamma   90.00
#
_symmetry.space_group_name_H-M   'P 1'
#
loop_
_entity.id
_entity.type
_entity.pdbx_description
1 polymer ?
#
loop_
_entity_poly.entity_id
_entity_poly.type
_entity_poly.pdbx_seq_one_letter_code
_entity_poly.pdbx_strand_id
1 'polypeptide(L)'
;HGDHQAAAADLRQRGYGTPALTVVREPEPTPWDTPTLPAEPVPPPFPLASLPAWAQEHAQAAAEQVQVPVDLTAMLVIGSLAAAVTGRATVQVSPNWAEPVNLYLVTAMRSGSGKSAAEKLCCGWLRTWQADRLTQAIDDYELARRVAKVAEKRANEVEKSMIMGNKTADDLRHARHVAGGAALQ
;
A
#
# COMPACT_ATOMS: atom_id res chain seq x y z
N HIS A 1 -7.97 -47.39 -51.58
CA HIS A 1 -8.27 -47.32 -50.13
C HIS A 1 -7.47 -48.44 -49.45
N GLY A 2 -6.31 -48.10 -48.90
CA GLY A 2 -5.49 -49.00 -48.12
C GLY A 2 -6.24 -49.45 -46.86
N ASP A 3 -6.11 -50.76 -46.58
CA ASP A 3 -6.72 -51.36 -45.40
C ASP A 3 -5.99 -50.87 -44.11
N HIS A 4 -6.40 -49.74 -43.60
CA HIS A 4 -5.81 -49.15 -42.41
C HIS A 4 -5.97 -50.05 -41.17
N GLN A 5 -6.97 -50.97 -41.18
CA GLN A 5 -7.17 -51.85 -40.04
C GLN A 5 -6.13 -53.02 -40.06
N ALA A 6 -5.76 -53.55 -41.22
CA ALA A 6 -4.69 -54.52 -41.33
C ALA A 6 -3.32 -53.93 -40.96
N ALA A 7 -3.05 -52.75 -41.43
CA ALA A 7 -1.80 -52.01 -41.02
C ALA A 7 -1.74 -51.74 -39.53
N ALA A 8 -2.85 -51.36 -38.91
CA ALA A 8 -2.90 -51.12 -37.46
C ALA A 8 -2.74 -52.41 -36.64
N ALA A 9 -3.24 -53.55 -37.17
CA ALA A 9 -3.07 -54.87 -36.56
C ALA A 9 -1.60 -55.34 -36.63
N ASP A 10 -0.93 -55.16 -37.79
CA ASP A 10 0.50 -55.42 -37.92
C ASP A 10 1.38 -54.63 -37.02
N LEU A 11 1.10 -53.33 -36.89
CA LEU A 11 1.82 -52.45 -35.95
C LEU A 11 1.66 -52.88 -34.49
N ARG A 12 0.47 -53.27 -34.07
CA ARG A 12 0.23 -53.79 -32.72
C ARG A 12 0.99 -55.11 -32.49
N GLN A 13 1.03 -55.99 -33.46
CA GLN A 13 1.77 -57.24 -33.37
C GLN A 13 3.29 -57.01 -33.24
N ARG A 14 3.80 -55.96 -33.81
CA ARG A 14 5.21 -55.50 -33.67
C ARG A 14 5.49 -54.74 -32.42
N GLY A 15 4.55 -54.60 -31.50
CA GLY A 15 4.71 -53.89 -30.23
C GLY A 15 4.57 -52.36 -30.33
N TYR A 16 4.13 -51.83 -31.48
CA TYR A 16 3.82 -50.45 -31.64
C TYR A 16 2.35 -50.20 -31.27
N GLY A 17 2.13 -49.37 -30.31
CA GLY A 17 0.81 -48.94 -29.86
C GLY A 17 0.82 -48.65 -28.39
N THR A 18 -0.08 -47.79 -27.98
CA THR A 18 -0.23 -47.46 -26.54
C THR A 18 -0.69 -48.76 -25.85
N PRO A 19 0.02 -49.25 -24.82
CA PRO A 19 -0.48 -50.35 -24.01
C PRO A 19 -1.86 -49.98 -23.51
N ALA A 20 -2.79 -50.96 -23.51
CA ALA A 20 -4.12 -50.73 -22.98
C ALA A 20 -3.98 -50.06 -21.59
N LEU A 21 -4.51 -48.85 -21.47
CA LEU A 21 -4.50 -48.16 -20.18
C LEU A 21 -5.25 -49.05 -19.18
N THR A 22 -4.50 -49.72 -18.32
CA THR A 22 -5.10 -50.37 -17.17
C THR A 22 -5.64 -49.25 -16.31
N VAL A 23 -6.95 -49.09 -16.24
CA VAL A 23 -7.59 -48.19 -15.32
C VAL A 23 -7.20 -48.66 -13.92
N VAL A 24 -6.17 -48.05 -13.38
CA VAL A 24 -5.87 -48.22 -11.95
C VAL A 24 -7.05 -47.54 -11.24
N ARG A 25 -7.95 -48.36 -10.73
CA ARG A 25 -9.03 -47.84 -9.88
C ARG A 25 -8.36 -47.21 -8.67
N GLU A 26 -8.40 -45.86 -8.60
CA GLU A 26 -7.96 -45.20 -7.39
C GLU A 26 -8.73 -45.80 -6.21
N PRO A 27 -8.05 -46.11 -5.10
CA PRO A 27 -8.74 -46.55 -3.90
C PRO A 27 -9.81 -45.52 -3.55
N GLU A 28 -11.00 -45.98 -3.20
CA GLU A 28 -12.05 -45.05 -2.78
C GLU A 28 -11.50 -44.15 -1.69
N PRO A 29 -11.69 -42.82 -1.81
CA PRO A 29 -11.15 -41.89 -0.84
C PRO A 29 -11.69 -42.25 0.55
N THR A 30 -10.79 -42.51 1.46
CA THR A 30 -11.15 -42.71 2.87
C THR A 30 -11.95 -41.49 3.30
N PRO A 31 -13.15 -41.63 3.86
CA PRO A 31 -13.91 -40.48 4.31
C PRO A 31 -13.06 -39.64 5.27
N TRP A 32 -12.94 -38.36 4.96
CA TRP A 32 -12.21 -37.43 5.83
C TRP A 32 -12.84 -37.40 7.22
N ASP A 33 -12.01 -37.42 8.24
CA ASP A 33 -12.49 -37.14 9.60
C ASP A 33 -13.18 -35.77 9.63
N THR A 34 -14.24 -35.67 10.41
CA THR A 34 -14.92 -34.39 10.59
C THR A 34 -13.92 -33.32 11.05
N PRO A 35 -13.74 -32.20 10.31
CA PRO A 35 -12.79 -31.20 10.69
C PRO A 35 -13.08 -30.67 12.10
N THR A 36 -12.12 -30.82 13.00
CA THR A 36 -12.20 -30.24 14.34
C THR A 36 -11.66 -28.82 14.25
N LEU A 37 -12.52 -27.83 14.40
CA LEU A 37 -12.07 -26.43 14.50
C LEU A 37 -11.27 -26.25 15.79
N PRO A 38 -10.13 -25.54 15.73
CA PRO A 38 -9.42 -25.17 16.95
C PRO A 38 -10.35 -24.39 17.87
N ALA A 39 -10.22 -24.61 19.17
CA ALA A 39 -10.94 -23.78 20.15
C ALA A 39 -10.57 -22.31 19.94
N GLU A 40 -11.59 -21.46 19.81
CA GLU A 40 -11.37 -20.02 19.65
C GLU A 40 -10.77 -19.47 20.95
N PRO A 41 -9.50 -18.99 20.95
CA PRO A 41 -8.91 -18.45 22.16
C PRO A 41 -9.66 -17.16 22.55
N VAL A 42 -9.99 -17.02 23.82
CA VAL A 42 -10.55 -15.76 24.34
C VAL A 42 -9.38 -14.76 24.41
N PRO A 43 -9.36 -13.69 23.59
CA PRO A 43 -8.28 -12.71 23.64
C PRO A 43 -8.30 -11.98 24.99
N PRO A 44 -7.13 -11.59 25.53
CA PRO A 44 -7.09 -10.75 26.72
C PRO A 44 -7.72 -9.38 26.41
N PRO A 45 -8.34 -8.73 27.39
CA PRO A 45 -8.91 -7.40 27.20
C PRO A 45 -7.81 -6.38 26.82
N PHE A 46 -8.15 -5.42 25.99
CA PHE A 46 -7.23 -4.37 25.60
C PHE A 46 -6.79 -3.54 26.81
N PRO A 47 -5.47 -3.29 27.03
CA PRO A 47 -4.97 -2.57 28.19
C PRO A 47 -5.20 -1.06 28.04
N LEU A 48 -6.46 -0.61 28.06
CA LEU A 48 -6.86 0.78 27.82
C LEU A 48 -6.13 1.77 28.74
N ALA A 49 -5.86 1.36 29.97
CA ALA A 49 -5.13 2.15 30.96
C ALA A 49 -3.66 2.46 30.56
N SER A 50 -3.13 1.80 29.53
CA SER A 50 -1.80 2.11 28.99
C SER A 50 -1.79 3.36 28.11
N LEU A 51 -2.95 3.87 27.70
CA LEU A 51 -3.06 5.10 26.91
C LEU A 51 -3.11 6.33 27.84
N PRO A 52 -2.71 7.51 27.34
CA PRO A 52 -2.99 8.76 28.03
C PRO A 52 -4.49 8.97 28.28
N ALA A 53 -4.88 9.60 29.37
CA ALA A 53 -6.27 9.74 29.80
C ALA A 53 -7.21 10.25 28.69
N TRP A 54 -6.82 11.33 27.99
CA TRP A 54 -7.59 11.87 26.88
C TRP A 54 -7.80 10.87 25.72
N ALA A 55 -6.82 9.99 25.46
CA ALA A 55 -6.93 8.96 24.43
C ALA A 55 -7.83 7.81 24.88
N GLN A 56 -7.79 7.45 26.17
CA GLN A 56 -8.72 6.50 26.78
C GLN A 56 -10.16 6.97 26.65
N GLU A 57 -10.41 8.20 27.11
CA GLU A 57 -11.75 8.82 27.08
C GLU A 57 -12.29 8.90 25.65
N HIS A 58 -11.47 9.31 24.68
CA HIS A 58 -11.87 9.40 23.28
C HIS A 58 -12.18 8.00 22.71
N ALA A 59 -11.30 7.02 22.94
CA ALA A 59 -11.50 5.65 22.45
C ALA A 59 -12.77 5.03 23.04
N GLN A 60 -13.02 5.23 24.33
CA GLN A 60 -14.18 4.71 25.02
C GLN A 60 -15.47 5.38 24.52
N ALA A 61 -15.50 6.71 24.44
CA ALA A 61 -16.66 7.44 23.93
C ALA A 61 -16.99 7.05 22.47
N ALA A 62 -15.99 6.89 21.63
CA ALA A 62 -16.18 6.43 20.26
C ALA A 62 -16.73 5.00 20.19
N ALA A 63 -16.21 4.09 21.04
CA ALA A 63 -16.71 2.72 21.12
C ALA A 63 -18.17 2.66 21.56
N GLU A 64 -18.54 3.43 22.57
CA GLU A 64 -19.92 3.53 23.09
C GLU A 64 -20.86 4.14 22.05
N GLN A 65 -20.43 5.18 21.35
CA GLN A 65 -21.25 5.85 20.33
C GLN A 65 -21.56 4.95 19.14
N VAL A 66 -20.59 4.13 18.70
CA VAL A 66 -20.75 3.26 17.52
C VAL A 66 -21.18 1.85 17.91
N GLN A 67 -21.16 1.50 19.19
CA GLN A 67 -21.43 0.15 19.71
C GLN A 67 -20.46 -0.89 19.13
N VAL A 68 -19.16 -0.61 19.24
CA VAL A 68 -18.06 -1.48 18.80
C VAL A 68 -17.16 -1.81 19.98
N PRO A 69 -16.35 -2.89 19.90
CA PRO A 69 -15.33 -3.16 20.90
C PRO A 69 -14.34 -1.99 21.04
N VAL A 70 -13.98 -1.66 22.27
CA VAL A 70 -13.02 -0.57 22.58
C VAL A 70 -11.63 -0.84 22.00
N ASP A 71 -11.26 -2.08 21.79
CA ASP A 71 -10.02 -2.49 21.11
C ASP A 71 -9.91 -1.87 19.73
N LEU A 72 -11.00 -1.86 18.95
CA LEU A 72 -11.03 -1.23 17.64
C LEU A 72 -10.74 0.27 17.71
N THR A 73 -11.47 0.99 18.56
CA THR A 73 -11.33 2.45 18.68
C THR A 73 -9.99 2.84 19.26
N ALA A 74 -9.49 2.10 20.25
CA ALA A 74 -8.16 2.32 20.83
C ALA A 74 -7.05 2.14 19.79
N MET A 75 -7.11 1.07 18.99
CA MET A 75 -6.15 0.84 17.89
C MET A 75 -6.24 1.92 16.81
N LEU A 76 -7.43 2.40 16.48
CA LEU A 76 -7.60 3.51 15.52
C LEU A 76 -7.02 4.81 16.06
N VAL A 77 -7.18 5.10 17.35
CA VAL A 77 -6.56 6.27 18.00
C VAL A 77 -5.04 6.16 17.95
N ILE A 78 -4.47 5.01 18.32
CA ILE A 78 -3.02 4.78 18.23
C ILE A 78 -2.53 4.96 16.79
N GLY A 79 -3.22 4.39 15.81
CA GLY A 79 -2.87 4.51 14.40
C GLY A 79 -2.91 5.95 13.89
N SER A 80 -3.91 6.72 14.30
CA SER A 80 -4.00 8.13 13.92
C SER A 80 -2.89 8.98 14.56
N LEU A 81 -2.50 8.68 15.80
CA LEU A 81 -1.34 9.31 16.45
C LEU A 81 -0.03 8.95 15.76
N ALA A 82 0.17 7.68 15.41
CA ALA A 82 1.35 7.25 14.65
C ALA A 82 1.45 7.97 13.31
N ALA A 83 0.32 8.11 12.60
CA ALA A 83 0.25 8.87 11.34
C ALA A 83 0.63 10.35 11.53
N ALA A 84 0.19 10.99 12.62
CA ALA A 84 0.49 12.39 12.91
C ALA A 84 1.98 12.65 13.18
N VAL A 85 2.71 11.67 13.73
CA VAL A 85 4.16 11.78 14.04
C VAL A 85 5.05 11.18 12.94
N THR A 86 4.48 10.55 11.93
CA THR A 86 5.24 9.97 10.81
C THR A 86 6.13 11.03 10.16
N GLY A 87 7.41 10.68 9.98
CA GLY A 87 8.43 11.57 9.42
C GLY A 87 8.91 12.69 10.37
N ARG A 88 8.37 12.78 11.59
CA ARG A 88 8.76 13.79 12.61
C ARG A 88 9.49 13.21 13.80
N ALA A 89 9.35 11.90 14.01
CA ALA A 89 9.98 11.20 15.11
C ALA A 89 10.58 9.88 14.61
N THR A 90 11.70 9.50 15.22
CA THR A 90 12.37 8.22 15.02
C THR A 90 12.64 7.58 16.37
N VAL A 91 12.64 6.27 16.43
CA VAL A 91 13.05 5.49 17.59
C VAL A 91 14.47 4.99 17.36
N GLN A 92 15.39 5.38 18.23
CA GLN A 92 16.75 4.88 18.24
C GLN A 92 16.77 3.51 18.90
N VAL A 93 16.85 2.45 18.08
CA VAL A 93 16.86 1.06 18.57
C VAL A 93 18.24 0.67 19.07
N SER A 94 19.29 1.14 18.38
CA SER A 94 20.68 0.96 18.76
C SER A 94 21.53 2.14 18.26
N PRO A 95 22.80 2.28 18.65
CA PRO A 95 23.64 3.42 18.21
C PRO A 95 23.67 3.64 16.69
N ASN A 96 23.51 2.57 15.92
CA ASN A 96 23.60 2.59 14.45
C ASN A 96 22.28 2.26 13.75
N TRP A 97 21.17 2.17 14.50
CA TRP A 97 19.86 1.77 13.93
C TRP A 97 18.74 2.62 14.51
N ALA A 98 18.13 3.42 13.64
CA ALA A 98 16.95 4.23 13.96
C ALA A 98 15.80 3.87 13.02
N GLU A 99 14.60 3.73 13.55
CA GLU A 99 13.39 3.40 12.82
C GLU A 99 12.39 4.57 12.87
N PRO A 100 11.66 4.83 11.80
CA PRO A 100 10.57 5.80 11.84
C PRO A 100 9.42 5.29 12.70
N VAL A 101 8.72 6.20 13.36
CA VAL A 101 7.50 5.87 14.13
C VAL A 101 6.33 5.73 13.18
N ASN A 102 6.12 4.51 12.67
CA ASN A 102 4.93 4.15 11.88
C ASN A 102 4.39 2.80 12.34
N LEU A 103 3.07 2.64 12.24
CA LEU A 103 2.37 1.42 12.59
C LEU A 103 1.55 0.92 11.42
N TYR A 104 1.62 -0.39 11.19
CA TYR A 104 0.73 -1.11 10.28
C TYR A 104 -0.33 -1.81 11.10
N LEU A 105 -1.56 -1.33 11.02
CA LEU A 105 -2.68 -1.87 11.79
C LEU A 105 -3.64 -2.60 10.85
N VAL A 106 -4.00 -3.83 11.22
CA VAL A 106 -4.98 -4.63 10.51
C VAL A 106 -6.06 -5.07 11.49
N THR A 107 -7.31 -4.72 11.18
CA THR A 107 -8.45 -5.13 11.99
C THR A 107 -9.41 -5.96 11.15
N ALA A 108 -9.65 -7.20 11.58
CA ALA A 108 -10.60 -8.10 10.97
C ALA A 108 -11.88 -8.17 11.81
N MET A 109 -13.02 -7.81 11.23
CA MET A 109 -14.33 -7.87 11.84
C MET A 109 -15.38 -8.22 10.78
N ARG A 110 -16.53 -8.76 11.20
CA ARG A 110 -17.63 -9.09 10.28
C ARG A 110 -18.12 -7.87 9.51
N SER A 111 -18.69 -8.10 8.34
CA SER A 111 -19.35 -7.02 7.59
C SER A 111 -20.51 -6.42 8.42
N GLY A 112 -20.72 -5.11 8.32
CA GLY A 112 -21.78 -4.42 9.07
C GLY A 112 -21.45 -4.12 10.55
N SER A 113 -20.26 -4.47 11.07
CA SER A 113 -19.89 -4.31 12.47
C SER A 113 -19.40 -2.91 12.88
N GLY A 114 -19.75 -1.85 12.15
CA GLY A 114 -19.43 -0.47 12.57
C GLY A 114 -18.00 0.02 12.30
N LYS A 115 -17.13 -0.77 11.61
CA LYS A 115 -15.72 -0.40 11.35
C LYS A 115 -15.56 0.99 10.74
N SER A 116 -16.29 1.30 9.68
CA SER A 116 -16.19 2.57 8.97
C SER A 116 -16.68 3.76 9.78
N ALA A 117 -17.67 3.54 10.66
CA ALA A 117 -18.15 4.58 11.56
C ALA A 117 -17.13 4.89 12.65
N ALA A 118 -16.51 3.85 13.23
CA ALA A 118 -15.45 4.00 14.21
C ALA A 118 -14.21 4.69 13.58
N GLU A 119 -13.82 4.29 12.37
CA GLU A 119 -12.72 4.91 11.65
C GLU A 119 -12.99 6.39 11.38
N LYS A 120 -14.21 6.74 10.96
CA LYS A 120 -14.59 8.13 10.73
C LYS A 120 -14.50 8.98 12.00
N LEU A 121 -14.87 8.45 13.16
CA LEU A 121 -14.77 9.16 14.43
C LEU A 121 -13.31 9.31 14.88
N CYS A 122 -12.51 8.26 14.82
CA CYS A 122 -11.15 8.26 15.34
C CYS A 122 -10.12 8.89 14.38
N CYS A 123 -10.35 8.77 13.06
CA CYS A 123 -9.38 9.18 12.03
C CYS A 123 -9.90 10.28 11.10
N GLY A 124 -11.15 10.73 11.25
CA GLY A 124 -11.78 11.72 10.35
C GLY A 124 -11.02 13.04 10.27
N TRP A 125 -10.46 13.49 11.38
CA TRP A 125 -9.67 14.71 11.45
C TRP A 125 -8.40 14.65 10.56
N LEU A 126 -7.79 13.47 10.40
CA LEU A 126 -6.64 13.26 9.50
C LEU A 126 -7.03 13.51 8.04
N ARG A 127 -8.22 13.07 7.64
CA ARG A 127 -8.72 13.29 6.26
C ARG A 127 -8.95 14.76 5.99
N THR A 128 -9.53 15.49 6.93
CA THR A 128 -9.73 16.94 6.82
C THR A 128 -8.39 17.64 6.70
N TRP A 129 -7.47 17.36 7.62
CA TRP A 129 -6.12 17.90 7.58
C TRP A 129 -5.39 17.58 6.26
N GLN A 130 -5.49 16.34 5.79
CA GLN A 130 -4.90 15.92 4.51
C GLN A 130 -5.50 16.68 3.31
N ALA A 131 -6.82 16.87 3.29
CA ALA A 131 -7.49 17.62 2.23
C ALA A 131 -7.02 19.08 2.18
N ASP A 132 -6.92 19.73 3.35
CA ASP A 132 -6.44 21.13 3.46
C ASP A 132 -4.98 21.24 2.99
N ARG A 133 -4.12 20.30 3.42
CA ARG A 133 -2.71 20.27 3.01
C ARG A 133 -2.54 19.95 1.52
N LEU A 134 -3.37 19.06 0.98
CA LEU A 134 -3.34 18.73 -0.44
C LEU A 134 -3.72 19.93 -1.28
N THR A 135 -4.74 20.70 -0.88
CA THR A 135 -5.14 21.92 -1.58
C THR A 135 -3.98 22.93 -1.62
N GLN A 136 -3.34 23.20 -0.48
CA GLN A 136 -2.16 24.07 -0.41
C GLN A 136 -1.00 23.54 -1.28
N ALA A 137 -0.71 22.25 -1.20
CA ALA A 137 0.37 21.64 -1.97
C ALA A 137 0.12 21.67 -3.49
N ILE A 138 -1.14 21.60 -3.93
CA ILE A 138 -1.48 21.72 -5.37
C ILE A 138 -1.18 23.14 -5.86
N ASP A 139 -1.56 24.16 -5.10
CA ASP A 139 -1.30 25.57 -5.45
C ASP A 139 0.21 25.83 -5.55
N ASP A 140 0.98 25.37 -4.55
CA ASP A 140 2.44 25.49 -4.51
C ASP A 140 3.08 24.74 -5.69
N TYR A 141 2.61 23.54 -6.00
CA TYR A 141 3.10 22.73 -7.11
C TYR A 141 2.81 23.40 -8.45
N GLU A 142 1.61 23.94 -8.64
CA GLU A 142 1.27 24.64 -9.87
C GLU A 142 2.12 25.89 -10.07
N LEU A 143 2.37 26.63 -8.98
CA LEU A 143 3.27 27.79 -9.01
C LEU A 143 4.69 27.36 -9.41
N ALA A 144 5.25 26.36 -8.71
CA ALA A 144 6.58 25.85 -9.00
C ALA A 144 6.70 25.34 -10.45
N ARG A 145 5.67 24.62 -10.94
CA ARG A 145 5.61 24.17 -12.34
C ARG A 145 5.61 25.32 -13.36
N ARG A 146 4.87 26.40 -13.07
CA ARG A 146 4.86 27.61 -13.92
C ARG A 146 6.23 28.27 -13.94
N VAL A 147 6.87 28.41 -12.79
CA VAL A 147 8.21 28.99 -12.66
C VAL A 147 9.23 28.14 -13.43
N ALA A 148 9.23 26.81 -13.23
CA ALA A 148 10.11 25.90 -13.96
C ALA A 148 9.93 26.01 -15.49
N LYS A 149 8.69 26.06 -15.97
CA LYS A 149 8.40 26.20 -17.42
C LYS A 149 8.89 27.54 -17.99
N VAL A 150 8.82 28.62 -17.21
CA VAL A 150 9.37 29.92 -17.64
C VAL A 150 10.89 29.88 -17.70
N ALA A 151 11.53 29.27 -16.67
CA ALA A 151 12.98 29.11 -16.63
C ALA A 151 13.51 28.24 -17.79
N GLU A 152 12.82 27.14 -18.10
CA GLU A 152 13.13 26.28 -19.24
C GLU A 152 13.04 27.05 -20.58
N LYS A 153 11.97 27.84 -20.80
CA LYS A 153 11.82 28.65 -21.98
C LYS A 153 12.98 29.66 -22.14
N ARG A 154 13.37 30.31 -21.02
CA ARG A 154 14.51 31.24 -21.03
C ARG A 154 15.82 30.52 -21.38
N ALA A 155 16.06 29.34 -20.82
CA ALA A 155 17.23 28.52 -21.13
C ALA A 155 17.27 28.16 -22.60
N ASN A 156 16.16 27.76 -23.20
CA ASN A 156 16.05 27.44 -24.63
C ASN A 156 16.26 28.69 -25.55
N GLU A 157 15.82 29.88 -25.12
CA GLU A 157 16.07 31.12 -25.84
C GLU A 157 17.56 31.51 -25.82
N VAL A 158 18.22 31.32 -24.66
CA VAL A 158 19.67 31.52 -24.53
C VAL A 158 20.43 30.54 -25.42
N GLU A 159 20.02 29.26 -25.45
CA GLU A 159 20.63 28.24 -26.32
C GLU A 159 20.49 28.59 -27.80
N LYS A 160 19.32 29.04 -28.25
CA LYS A 160 19.11 29.53 -29.60
C LYS A 160 20.00 30.76 -29.93
N SER A 161 20.13 31.67 -28.97
CA SER A 161 20.98 32.87 -29.13
C SER A 161 22.47 32.53 -29.17
N MET A 162 22.89 31.45 -28.50
CA MET A 162 24.24 30.91 -28.62
C MET A 162 24.54 30.38 -30.03
N ILE A 163 23.59 29.60 -30.59
CA ILE A 163 23.72 29.05 -31.95
C ILE A 163 23.86 30.19 -32.96
N MET A 164 23.22 31.33 -32.69
CA MET A 164 23.33 32.55 -33.53
C MET A 164 24.56 33.42 -33.22
N GLY A 165 25.43 33.00 -32.30
CA GLY A 165 26.67 33.71 -31.93
C GLY A 165 26.46 34.93 -31.00
N ASN A 166 25.27 35.13 -30.45
CA ASN A 166 24.92 36.32 -29.67
C ASN A 166 25.12 36.12 -28.15
N LYS A 167 25.34 34.87 -27.67
CA LYS A 167 25.53 34.55 -26.25
C LYS A 167 26.60 33.46 -26.04
N THR A 168 27.11 33.35 -24.80
CA THR A 168 28.22 32.47 -24.47
C THR A 168 27.74 31.18 -23.79
N ALA A 169 28.64 30.18 -23.66
CA ALA A 169 28.38 28.92 -22.95
C ALA A 169 28.11 29.16 -21.46
N ASP A 170 28.62 30.25 -20.87
CA ASP A 170 28.39 30.62 -19.48
C ASP A 170 26.95 31.11 -19.27
N ASP A 171 26.41 31.86 -20.19
CA ASP A 171 25.00 32.29 -20.16
C ASP A 171 24.05 31.10 -20.15
N LEU A 172 24.37 30.06 -20.96
CA LEU A 172 23.56 28.82 -20.98
C LEU A 172 23.67 28.03 -19.68
N ARG A 173 24.87 27.91 -19.11
CA ARG A 173 25.08 27.25 -17.84
C ARG A 173 24.28 27.92 -16.73
N HIS A 174 24.32 29.23 -16.65
CA HIS A 174 23.56 30.01 -15.70
C HIS A 174 22.04 29.81 -15.88
N ALA A 175 21.52 29.90 -17.09
CA ALA A 175 20.11 29.72 -17.38
C ALA A 175 19.61 28.29 -17.03
N ARG A 176 20.40 27.24 -17.29
CA ARG A 176 20.08 25.86 -16.90
C ARG A 176 20.14 25.64 -15.39
N HIS A 177 21.06 26.27 -14.70
CA HIS A 177 21.15 26.21 -13.23
C HIS A 177 19.88 26.80 -12.58
N VAL A 178 19.42 27.96 -13.05
CA VAL A 178 18.18 28.56 -12.58
C VAL A 178 16.96 27.68 -12.88
N ALA A 179 16.91 27.04 -14.04
CA ALA A 179 15.83 26.13 -14.41
C ALA A 179 15.82 24.87 -13.50
N GLY A 180 16.99 24.31 -13.21
CA GLY A 180 17.12 23.16 -12.32
C GLY A 180 16.78 23.48 -10.86
N GLY A 181 17.19 24.64 -10.37
CA GLY A 181 16.84 25.11 -9.03
C GLY A 181 15.36 25.40 -8.82
N ALA A 182 14.67 25.85 -9.88
CA ALA A 182 13.24 26.12 -9.84
C ALA A 182 12.36 24.84 -9.87
N ALA A 183 12.94 23.69 -10.25
CA ALA A 183 12.24 22.40 -10.28
C ALA A 183 12.34 21.63 -8.95
N LEU A 184 13.20 22.09 -8.03
CA LEU A 184 13.51 21.39 -6.75
C LEU A 184 12.97 22.13 -5.51
N GLN A 185 12.28 23.24 -5.67
CA GLN A 185 11.57 23.97 -4.61
C GLN A 185 10.07 23.64 -4.64
#